data_16d0b0fd3585cb4aa6f7a51ca9df01b8
#
_entry.id   16d0b0fd3585cb4aa6f7a51ca9df01b8
#
_cell.length_a   1.000
_cell.length_b   1.000
_cell.length_c   1.000
_cell.angle_alpha   90.00
_cell.angle_beta   90.00
_cell.angle_gamma   90.00
#
_symmetry.space_group_name_H-M   'P 1'
#
loop_
_entity.id
_entity.type
_entity.pdbx_description
1 polymer ?
#
loop_
_entity_poly.entity_id
_entity_poly.type
_entity_poly.pdbx_seq_one_letter_code
_entity_poly.pdbx_strand_id
1 'polypeptide(L)'
;MKKHLIIPLLSLVFSLAFAGTASAELKIGTVDMKKLFESYWRTKEAETKMSETRAVLKRDLDERMEKRKELQDSIEKLNDDIKKPELSKDRTQTKMKERDDKIGEWQTMMRELQQYQAEKEKQLADQTLRIRNGIVEEILKVVNEKIASENYDLVFDVSGNSINNVPVIIFAKPSYDFTKEIIEKLNASRPKSTAPEKPEAPEKPAAPKGKK
;
A
#
# COMPACT_ATOMS: atom_id res chain seq x y z
N MET A 1 -81.70 39.14 13.70
CA MET A 1 -80.66 38.48 14.51
C MET A 1 -79.98 37.31 13.69
N LYS A 2 -79.09 37.60 12.78
CA LYS A 2 -78.32 36.58 11.98
C LYS A 2 -77.05 37.22 11.41
N LYS A 3 -76.08 37.70 12.26
CA LYS A 3 -74.87 38.36 11.77
C LYS A 3 -73.55 37.93 12.48
N HIS A 4 -73.53 36.87 13.26
CA HIS A 4 -72.30 36.51 14.03
C HIS A 4 -71.70 35.17 13.76
N LEU A 5 -72.05 34.49 12.63
CA LEU A 5 -71.57 33.11 12.41
C LEU A 5 -70.53 32.97 11.29
N ILE A 6 -70.10 34.07 10.68
CA ILE A 6 -69.21 34.05 9.49
C ILE A 6 -67.74 34.32 9.85
N ILE A 7 -67.44 34.96 10.99
CA ILE A 7 -66.08 35.37 11.36
C ILE A 7 -65.18 34.23 11.84
N PRO A 8 -65.63 33.19 12.58
CA PRO A 8 -64.72 32.13 12.97
C PRO A 8 -64.31 31.16 11.85
N LEU A 9 -65.04 31.05 10.75
CA LEU A 9 -64.73 30.16 9.66
C LEU A 9 -63.61 30.71 8.75
N LEU A 10 -63.40 32.00 8.68
CA LEU A 10 -62.40 32.69 7.85
C LEU A 10 -61.03 32.62 8.53
N SER A 11 -60.93 32.52 9.87
CA SER A 11 -59.67 32.40 10.62
C SER A 11 -59.05 30.98 10.57
N LEU A 12 -59.89 29.97 10.37
CA LEU A 12 -59.43 28.58 10.28
C LEU A 12 -58.77 28.26 8.91
N VAL A 13 -59.19 28.92 7.82
CA VAL A 13 -58.66 28.74 6.49
C VAL A 13 -57.29 29.44 6.32
N PHE A 14 -57.03 30.53 7.06
CA PHE A 14 -55.75 31.26 6.99
C PHE A 14 -54.61 30.56 7.75
N SER A 15 -54.91 29.66 8.72
CA SER A 15 -53.89 28.90 9.47
C SER A 15 -53.31 27.70 8.71
N LEU A 16 -53.94 27.23 7.63
CA LEU A 16 -53.47 26.09 6.84
C LEU A 16 -52.51 26.49 5.71
N ALA A 17 -52.33 27.76 5.42
CA ALA A 17 -51.48 28.23 4.31
C ALA A 17 -49.97 28.40 4.69
N PHE A 18 -49.59 28.18 5.96
CA PHE A 18 -48.24 28.27 6.46
C PHE A 18 -47.60 26.88 6.77
N ALA A 19 -48.08 25.82 6.10
CA ALA A 19 -47.29 24.61 6.01
C ALA A 19 -46.12 24.89 5.07
N GLY A 20 -45.12 25.61 5.59
CA GLY A 20 -43.84 25.82 4.89
C GLY A 20 -43.32 24.46 4.42
N THR A 21 -43.13 24.30 3.14
CA THR A 21 -42.37 23.17 2.59
C THR A 21 -41.01 23.17 3.29
N ALA A 22 -40.83 22.33 4.28
CA ALA A 22 -39.51 22.02 4.83
C ALA A 22 -38.71 21.46 3.65
N SER A 23 -38.02 22.33 2.94
CA SER A 23 -37.01 21.91 1.98
C SER A 23 -35.95 21.18 2.79
N ALA A 24 -35.96 19.87 2.72
CA ALA A 24 -34.91 19.10 3.34
C ALA A 24 -33.58 19.55 2.72
N GLU A 25 -32.80 20.29 3.49
CA GLU A 25 -31.47 20.73 3.06
C GLU A 25 -30.60 19.48 2.85
N LEU A 26 -30.11 19.30 1.62
CA LEU A 26 -29.28 18.15 1.24
C LEU A 26 -27.99 18.20 2.05
N LYS A 27 -27.74 17.17 2.88
CA LYS A 27 -26.52 17.07 3.67
C LYS A 27 -25.39 16.45 2.84
N ILE A 28 -24.44 17.29 2.45
CA ILE A 28 -23.29 16.90 1.64
C ILE A 28 -22.04 16.84 2.52
N GLY A 29 -21.23 15.80 2.32
CA GLY A 29 -19.90 15.65 2.94
C GLY A 29 -18.81 15.43 1.90
N THR A 30 -17.57 15.66 2.31
CA THR A 30 -16.39 15.32 1.53
C THR A 30 -15.37 14.55 2.36
N VAL A 31 -14.61 13.70 1.70
CA VAL A 31 -13.54 12.91 2.30
C VAL A 31 -12.38 12.77 1.31
N ASP A 32 -11.16 12.83 1.79
CA ASP A 32 -9.95 12.58 1.02
C ASP A 32 -9.49 11.13 1.24
N MET A 33 -9.92 10.23 0.34
CA MET A 33 -9.62 8.80 0.44
C MET A 33 -8.13 8.51 0.36
N LYS A 34 -7.36 9.28 -0.42
CA LYS A 34 -5.92 9.15 -0.50
C LYS A 34 -5.27 9.46 0.85
N LYS A 35 -5.65 10.57 1.46
CA LYS A 35 -5.14 10.97 2.77
C LYS A 35 -5.54 10.00 3.87
N LEU A 36 -6.75 9.43 3.82
CA LEU A 36 -7.17 8.37 4.73
C LEU A 36 -6.24 7.16 4.62
N PHE A 37 -6.03 6.69 3.39
CA PHE A 37 -5.18 5.54 3.10
C PHE A 37 -3.73 5.77 3.58
N GLU A 38 -3.13 6.91 3.25
CA GLU A 38 -1.76 7.26 3.63
C GLU A 38 -1.57 7.46 5.14
N SER A 39 -2.62 7.94 5.84
CA SER A 39 -2.57 8.23 7.28
C SER A 39 -2.95 7.03 8.16
N TYR A 40 -3.52 5.98 7.59
CA TYR A 40 -3.93 4.81 8.34
C TYR A 40 -2.72 3.98 8.79
N TRP A 41 -2.67 3.62 10.08
CA TRP A 41 -1.54 2.87 10.65
C TRP A 41 -1.32 1.50 9.98
N ARG A 42 -2.40 0.82 9.54
CA ARG A 42 -2.29 -0.46 8.83
C ARG A 42 -1.66 -0.35 7.46
N THR A 43 -1.81 0.78 6.78
CA THR A 43 -1.10 1.05 5.52
C THR A 43 0.41 1.08 5.75
N LYS A 44 0.85 1.80 6.78
CA LYS A 44 2.28 1.88 7.12
C LYS A 44 2.85 0.53 7.56
N GLU A 45 2.08 -0.24 8.33
CA GLU A 45 2.48 -1.61 8.69
C GLU A 45 2.61 -2.51 7.46
N ALA A 46 1.63 -2.44 6.55
CA ALA A 46 1.64 -3.21 5.30
C ALA A 46 2.81 -2.82 4.39
N GLU A 47 3.10 -1.53 4.25
CA GLU A 47 4.26 -1.04 3.49
C GLU A 47 5.58 -1.56 4.06
N THR A 48 5.74 -1.56 5.38
CA THR A 48 6.92 -2.12 6.04
C THR A 48 7.07 -3.61 5.75
N LYS A 49 6.01 -4.40 5.95
CA LYS A 49 6.03 -5.85 5.64
C LYS A 49 6.32 -6.15 4.17
N MET A 50 5.77 -5.35 3.26
CA MET A 50 6.05 -5.51 1.82
C MET A 50 7.49 -5.14 1.47
N SER A 51 8.06 -4.12 2.11
CA SER A 51 9.46 -3.75 1.96
C SER A 51 10.40 -4.86 2.44
N GLU A 52 10.12 -5.45 3.59
CA GLU A 52 10.85 -6.59 4.13
C GLU A 52 10.78 -7.80 3.19
N THR A 53 9.58 -8.12 2.68
CA THR A 53 9.39 -9.22 1.71
C THR A 53 10.20 -9.01 0.44
N ARG A 54 10.21 -7.78 -0.09
CA ARG A 54 11.03 -7.43 -1.27
C ARG A 54 12.53 -7.55 -0.99
N ALA A 55 12.97 -7.16 0.20
CA ALA A 55 14.38 -7.27 0.58
C ALA A 55 14.83 -8.74 0.70
N VAL A 56 13.98 -9.62 1.24
CA VAL A 56 14.24 -11.06 1.29
C VAL A 56 14.31 -11.66 -0.11
N LEU A 57 13.33 -11.32 -0.97
CA LEU A 57 13.32 -11.81 -2.35
C LEU A 57 14.54 -11.34 -3.14
N LYS A 58 14.92 -10.08 -2.98
CA LYS A 58 16.13 -9.55 -3.64
C LYS A 58 17.36 -10.36 -3.26
N ARG A 59 17.55 -10.62 -1.97
CA ARG A 59 18.70 -11.43 -1.48
C ARG A 59 18.71 -12.84 -2.08
N ASP A 60 17.56 -13.51 -2.11
CA ASP A 60 17.44 -14.84 -2.70
C ASP A 60 17.77 -14.83 -4.22
N LEU A 61 17.33 -13.81 -4.95
CA LEU A 61 17.70 -13.62 -6.34
C LEU A 61 19.20 -13.35 -6.52
N ASP A 62 19.80 -12.51 -5.68
CA ASP A 62 21.23 -12.21 -5.72
C ASP A 62 22.07 -13.48 -5.46
N GLU A 63 21.69 -14.32 -4.49
CA GLU A 63 22.35 -15.61 -4.23
C GLU A 63 22.26 -16.58 -5.41
N ARG A 64 21.12 -16.65 -6.09
CA ARG A 64 20.94 -17.47 -7.30
C ARG A 64 21.74 -16.94 -8.48
N MET A 65 21.82 -15.63 -8.62
CA MET A 65 22.65 -15.00 -9.66
C MET A 65 24.13 -15.25 -9.43
N GLU A 66 24.60 -15.25 -8.19
CA GLU A 66 25.99 -15.58 -7.86
C GLU A 66 26.32 -17.04 -8.21
N LYS A 67 25.46 -18.00 -7.84
CA LYS A 67 25.64 -19.42 -8.23
C LYS A 67 25.71 -19.60 -9.76
N ARG A 68 24.85 -18.88 -10.49
CA ARG A 68 24.91 -18.91 -11.96
C ARG A 68 26.23 -18.38 -12.48
N LYS A 69 26.77 -17.31 -11.87
CA LYS A 69 28.07 -16.75 -12.24
C LYS A 69 29.21 -17.71 -11.95
N GLU A 70 29.21 -18.38 -10.79
CA GLU A 70 30.20 -19.42 -10.46
C GLU A 70 30.20 -20.55 -11.49
N LEU A 71 29.04 -21.00 -11.97
CA LEU A 71 28.93 -21.98 -13.05
C LEU A 71 29.51 -21.44 -14.35
N GLN A 72 29.23 -20.20 -14.71
CA GLN A 72 29.78 -19.57 -15.91
C GLN A 72 31.32 -19.48 -15.85
N ASP A 73 31.86 -19.03 -14.73
CA ASP A 73 33.30 -18.90 -14.51
C ASP A 73 33.98 -20.31 -14.58
N SER A 74 33.30 -21.33 -14.04
CA SER A 74 33.76 -22.71 -14.12
C SER A 74 33.80 -23.28 -15.55
N ILE A 75 32.78 -22.95 -16.36
CA ILE A 75 32.72 -23.31 -17.78
C ILE A 75 33.86 -22.63 -18.57
N GLU A 76 34.09 -21.32 -18.31
CA GLU A 76 35.17 -20.58 -18.94
C GLU A 76 36.53 -21.16 -18.62
N LYS A 77 36.79 -21.47 -17.35
CA LYS A 77 38.03 -22.16 -16.89
C LYS A 77 38.23 -23.51 -17.57
N LEU A 78 37.18 -24.33 -17.71
CA LEU A 78 37.27 -25.61 -18.41
C LEU A 78 37.55 -25.42 -19.89
N ASN A 79 36.96 -24.41 -20.55
CA ASN A 79 37.27 -24.08 -21.94
C ASN A 79 38.74 -23.69 -22.15
N ASP A 80 39.32 -22.93 -21.21
CA ASP A 80 40.74 -22.57 -21.29
C ASP A 80 41.66 -23.74 -21.02
N ASP A 81 41.30 -24.59 -20.05
CA ASP A 81 42.06 -25.81 -19.78
C ASP A 81 42.07 -26.76 -20.98
N ILE A 82 40.94 -26.93 -21.67
CA ILE A 82 40.83 -27.83 -22.86
C ILE A 82 41.74 -27.36 -24.00
N LYS A 83 42.03 -26.07 -24.10
CA LYS A 83 42.92 -25.50 -25.16
C LYS A 83 44.41 -25.69 -24.88
N LYS A 84 44.80 -26.14 -23.68
CA LYS A 84 46.23 -26.31 -23.32
C LYS A 84 46.86 -27.49 -24.07
N PRO A 85 48.00 -27.26 -24.77
CA PRO A 85 48.60 -28.28 -25.61
C PRO A 85 49.21 -29.44 -24.82
N GLU A 86 49.48 -29.28 -23.52
CA GLU A 86 50.07 -30.29 -22.67
C GLU A 86 49.06 -31.36 -22.20
N LEU A 87 47.76 -31.17 -22.50
CA LEU A 87 46.73 -32.09 -22.05
C LEU A 87 46.71 -33.39 -22.89
N SER A 88 46.70 -34.55 -22.20
CA SER A 88 46.51 -35.82 -22.91
C SER A 88 45.08 -35.92 -23.48
N LYS A 89 44.89 -36.68 -24.55
CA LYS A 89 43.58 -36.88 -25.21
C LYS A 89 42.49 -37.32 -24.24
N ASP A 90 42.76 -38.24 -23.35
CA ASP A 90 41.79 -38.75 -22.36
C ASP A 90 41.36 -37.67 -21.37
N ARG A 91 42.32 -36.86 -20.88
CA ARG A 91 42.02 -35.73 -20.01
C ARG A 91 41.22 -34.63 -20.71
N THR A 92 41.53 -34.39 -21.99
CA THR A 92 40.78 -33.46 -22.81
C THR A 92 39.33 -33.92 -22.95
N GLN A 93 39.07 -35.18 -23.25
CA GLN A 93 37.72 -35.73 -23.33
C GLN A 93 36.95 -35.62 -22.01
N THR A 94 37.61 -35.93 -20.89
CA THR A 94 37.00 -35.82 -19.56
C THR A 94 36.59 -34.40 -19.27
N LYS A 95 37.48 -33.41 -19.53
CA LYS A 95 37.17 -31.99 -19.32
C LYS A 95 36.09 -31.46 -20.27
N MET A 96 36.03 -31.95 -21.51
CA MET A 96 34.96 -31.63 -22.44
C MET A 96 33.61 -32.09 -21.90
N LYS A 97 33.54 -33.34 -21.40
CA LYS A 97 32.30 -33.84 -20.78
C LYS A 97 31.89 -33.04 -19.56
N GLU A 98 32.81 -32.73 -18.65
CA GLU A 98 32.55 -31.93 -17.46
C GLU A 98 32.03 -30.52 -17.85
N ARG A 99 32.64 -29.89 -18.87
CA ARG A 99 32.17 -28.60 -19.39
C ARG A 99 30.73 -28.71 -19.93
N ASP A 100 30.43 -29.73 -20.72
CA ASP A 100 29.12 -29.94 -21.34
C ASP A 100 28.03 -30.19 -20.28
N ASP A 101 28.35 -30.96 -19.24
CA ASP A 101 27.49 -31.15 -18.09
C ASP A 101 27.20 -29.83 -17.38
N LYS A 102 28.23 -28.99 -17.12
CA LYS A 102 28.05 -27.65 -16.52
C LYS A 102 27.29 -26.67 -17.40
N ILE A 103 27.43 -26.77 -18.72
CA ILE A 103 26.59 -25.98 -19.64
C ILE A 103 25.11 -26.36 -19.49
N GLY A 104 24.81 -27.65 -19.37
CA GLY A 104 23.47 -28.17 -19.12
C GLY A 104 22.87 -27.64 -17.79
N GLU A 105 23.68 -27.67 -16.72
CA GLU A 105 23.32 -27.12 -15.42
C GLU A 105 23.06 -25.60 -15.51
N TRP A 106 23.94 -24.86 -16.16
CA TRP A 106 23.79 -23.41 -16.35
C TRP A 106 22.52 -23.05 -17.13
N GLN A 107 22.22 -23.78 -18.21
CA GLN A 107 21.00 -23.57 -19.00
C GLN A 107 19.73 -23.85 -18.18
N THR A 108 19.77 -24.90 -17.35
CA THR A 108 18.66 -25.26 -16.47
C THR A 108 18.45 -24.18 -15.41
N MET A 109 19.53 -23.76 -14.75
CA MET A 109 19.50 -22.67 -13.76
C MET A 109 18.98 -21.35 -14.34
N MET A 110 19.33 -21.02 -15.59
CA MET A 110 18.81 -19.83 -16.27
C MET A 110 17.30 -19.87 -16.45
N ARG A 111 16.74 -21.02 -16.87
CA ARG A 111 15.29 -21.19 -16.99
C ARG A 111 14.59 -21.11 -15.63
N GLU A 112 15.12 -21.79 -14.64
CA GLU A 112 14.58 -21.78 -13.28
C GLU A 112 14.61 -20.38 -12.66
N LEU A 113 15.70 -19.62 -12.84
CA LEU A 113 15.81 -18.24 -12.35
C LEU A 113 14.77 -17.31 -12.98
N GLN A 114 14.60 -17.43 -14.31
CA GLN A 114 13.61 -16.63 -15.03
C GLN A 114 12.17 -16.96 -14.58
N GLN A 115 11.85 -18.25 -14.44
CA GLN A 115 10.53 -18.68 -13.96
C GLN A 115 10.30 -18.22 -12.52
N TYR A 116 11.28 -18.39 -11.65
CA TYR A 116 11.22 -17.96 -10.25
C TYR A 116 10.97 -16.45 -10.13
N GLN A 117 11.72 -15.65 -10.88
CA GLN A 117 11.55 -14.19 -10.88
C GLN A 117 10.13 -13.79 -11.32
N ALA A 118 9.67 -14.33 -12.45
CA ALA A 118 8.33 -14.02 -12.97
C ALA A 118 7.21 -14.44 -11.98
N GLU A 119 7.36 -15.61 -11.35
CA GLU A 119 6.39 -16.10 -10.36
C GLU A 119 6.38 -15.20 -9.11
N LYS A 120 7.56 -14.80 -8.61
CA LYS A 120 7.67 -13.96 -7.42
C LYS A 120 7.18 -12.54 -7.66
N GLU A 121 7.45 -11.96 -8.82
CA GLU A 121 6.90 -10.65 -9.20
C GLU A 121 5.37 -10.68 -9.24
N LYS A 122 4.78 -11.73 -9.84
CA LYS A 122 3.34 -11.92 -9.86
C LYS A 122 2.77 -12.07 -8.44
N GLN A 123 3.38 -12.93 -7.60
CA GLN A 123 2.93 -13.13 -6.22
C GLN A 123 2.95 -11.81 -5.42
N LEU A 124 4.00 -11.01 -5.56
CA LEU A 124 4.10 -9.69 -4.90
C LEU A 124 3.03 -8.71 -5.39
N ALA A 125 2.78 -8.67 -6.70
CA ALA A 125 1.75 -7.81 -7.28
C ALA A 125 0.35 -8.19 -6.75
N ASP A 126 0.02 -9.49 -6.79
CA ASP A 126 -1.26 -10.01 -6.28
C ASP A 126 -1.43 -9.75 -4.77
N GLN A 127 -0.36 -9.93 -4.00
CA GLN A 127 -0.37 -9.66 -2.56
C GLN A 127 -0.57 -8.17 -2.27
N THR A 128 0.13 -7.30 -2.99
CA THR A 128 0.00 -5.84 -2.87
C THR A 128 -1.44 -5.40 -3.15
N LEU A 129 -2.03 -5.92 -4.22
CA LEU A 129 -3.42 -5.62 -4.59
C LEU A 129 -4.41 -6.06 -3.51
N ARG A 130 -4.28 -7.31 -3.00
CA ARG A 130 -5.14 -7.82 -1.92
C ARG A 130 -5.05 -6.98 -0.65
N ILE A 131 -3.83 -6.63 -0.23
CA ILE A 131 -3.61 -5.80 0.97
C ILE A 131 -4.23 -4.41 0.78
N ARG A 132 -3.99 -3.78 -0.39
CA ARG A 132 -4.57 -2.47 -0.69
C ARG A 132 -6.10 -2.49 -0.64
N ASN A 133 -6.71 -3.47 -1.31
CA ASN A 133 -8.17 -3.61 -1.33
C ASN A 133 -8.74 -3.81 0.07
N GLY A 134 -8.13 -4.68 0.89
CA GLY A 134 -8.55 -4.89 2.26
C GLY A 134 -8.48 -3.62 3.12
N ILE A 135 -7.41 -2.82 2.97
CA ILE A 135 -7.28 -1.53 3.67
C ILE A 135 -8.36 -0.54 3.19
N VAL A 136 -8.62 -0.47 1.88
CA VAL A 136 -9.68 0.40 1.33
C VAL A 136 -11.05 0.00 1.85
N GLU A 137 -11.37 -1.30 1.92
CA GLU A 137 -12.62 -1.80 2.49
C GLU A 137 -12.80 -1.42 3.96
N GLU A 138 -11.73 -1.52 4.77
CA GLU A 138 -11.76 -1.08 6.16
C GLU A 138 -12.02 0.42 6.29
N ILE A 139 -11.36 1.24 5.47
CA ILE A 139 -11.57 2.69 5.43
C ILE A 139 -13.01 2.99 5.05
N LEU A 140 -13.52 2.38 3.98
CA LEU A 140 -14.89 2.58 3.52
C LEU A 140 -15.92 2.17 4.58
N LYS A 141 -15.65 1.12 5.37
CA LYS A 141 -16.52 0.74 6.48
C LYS A 141 -16.66 1.87 7.50
N VAL A 142 -15.56 2.49 7.92
CA VAL A 142 -15.57 3.61 8.89
C VAL A 142 -16.23 4.86 8.30
N VAL A 143 -15.99 5.15 7.01
CA VAL A 143 -16.65 6.24 6.28
C VAL A 143 -18.18 6.01 6.22
N ASN A 144 -18.62 4.81 5.87
CA ASN A 144 -20.04 4.46 5.80
C ASN A 144 -20.74 4.51 7.17
N GLU A 145 -20.05 4.10 8.24
CA GLU A 145 -20.56 4.28 9.61
C GLU A 145 -20.81 5.76 9.95
N LYS A 146 -19.90 6.65 9.56
CA LYS A 146 -20.07 8.11 9.71
C LYS A 146 -21.24 8.61 8.88
N ILE A 147 -21.34 8.22 7.61
CA ILE A 147 -22.43 8.58 6.70
C ILE A 147 -23.77 8.22 7.33
N ALA A 148 -23.91 6.98 7.80
CA ALA A 148 -25.14 6.49 8.39
C ALA A 148 -25.48 7.19 9.72
N SER A 149 -24.49 7.43 10.60
CA SER A 149 -24.71 8.05 11.91
C SER A 149 -25.12 9.51 11.83
N GLU A 150 -24.72 10.21 10.78
CA GLU A 150 -25.00 11.63 10.60
C GLU A 150 -26.00 11.96 9.50
N ASN A 151 -26.56 10.92 8.86
CA ASN A 151 -27.55 11.05 7.78
C ASN A 151 -27.07 11.96 6.63
N TYR A 152 -25.86 11.69 6.10
CA TYR A 152 -25.40 12.33 4.88
C TYR A 152 -26.19 11.78 3.68
N ASP A 153 -26.62 12.67 2.79
CA ASP A 153 -27.28 12.31 1.54
C ASP A 153 -26.27 11.99 0.43
N LEU A 154 -25.15 12.74 0.41
CA LEU A 154 -24.06 12.56 -0.56
C LEU A 154 -22.71 12.77 0.11
N VAL A 155 -21.73 11.90 -0.24
CA VAL A 155 -20.34 12.07 0.16
C VAL A 155 -19.46 11.88 -1.07
N PHE A 156 -18.53 12.81 -1.27
CA PHE A 156 -17.62 12.83 -2.41
C PHE A 156 -16.17 12.61 -1.96
N ASP A 157 -15.43 11.80 -2.72
CA ASP A 157 -13.98 11.73 -2.59
C ASP A 157 -13.32 12.90 -3.34
N VAL A 158 -12.61 13.75 -2.61
CA VAL A 158 -11.90 14.91 -3.18
C VAL A 158 -10.51 14.56 -3.70
N SER A 159 -10.03 13.33 -3.45
CA SER A 159 -8.70 12.88 -3.90
C SER A 159 -8.70 12.29 -5.32
N GLY A 160 -9.89 12.04 -5.89
CA GLY A 160 -10.04 11.40 -7.18
C GLY A 160 -9.71 12.33 -8.35
N ASN A 161 -8.88 11.86 -9.28
CA ASN A 161 -8.62 12.54 -10.52
C ASN A 161 -9.40 11.89 -11.68
N SER A 162 -9.78 12.71 -12.66
CA SER A 162 -10.30 12.26 -13.93
C SER A 162 -9.18 11.56 -14.76
N ILE A 163 -9.57 10.93 -15.87
CA ILE A 163 -8.63 10.30 -16.81
C ILE A 163 -7.58 11.30 -17.37
N ASN A 164 -7.90 12.59 -17.38
CA ASN A 164 -6.99 13.65 -17.81
C ASN A 164 -6.13 14.22 -16.66
N ASN A 165 -6.08 13.52 -15.52
CA ASN A 165 -5.35 13.92 -14.32
C ASN A 165 -5.79 15.28 -13.73
N VAL A 166 -7.04 15.66 -13.93
CA VAL A 166 -7.67 16.84 -13.33
C VAL A 166 -8.54 16.37 -12.15
N PRO A 167 -8.51 17.05 -10.98
CA PRO A 167 -9.39 16.72 -9.86
C PRO A 167 -10.86 16.68 -10.27
N VAL A 168 -11.58 15.60 -9.90
CA VAL A 168 -13.03 15.49 -10.16
C VAL A 168 -13.80 16.53 -9.34
N ILE A 169 -13.40 16.72 -8.09
CA ILE A 169 -13.92 17.78 -7.21
C ILE A 169 -12.89 18.91 -7.18
N ILE A 170 -13.17 19.99 -7.91
CA ILE A 170 -12.25 21.12 -8.05
C ILE A 170 -12.22 21.97 -6.76
N PHE A 171 -13.37 22.09 -6.08
CA PHE A 171 -13.52 22.87 -4.87
C PHE A 171 -14.62 22.31 -3.97
N ALA A 172 -14.35 22.24 -2.69
CA ALA A 172 -15.33 22.01 -1.65
C ALA A 172 -15.02 22.93 -0.45
N LYS A 173 -16.07 23.42 0.24
CA LYS A 173 -15.85 24.19 1.48
C LYS A 173 -15.23 23.27 2.55
N PRO A 174 -14.25 23.76 3.35
CA PRO A 174 -13.67 22.97 4.43
C PRO A 174 -14.67 22.44 5.47
N SER A 175 -15.83 23.11 5.61
CA SER A 175 -16.92 22.69 6.50
C SER A 175 -17.58 21.37 6.08
N TYR A 176 -17.39 20.92 4.86
CA TYR A 176 -17.90 19.62 4.38
C TYR A 176 -16.92 18.47 4.61
N ASP A 177 -15.65 18.79 4.88
CA ASP A 177 -14.58 17.81 5.01
C ASP A 177 -14.53 17.17 6.41
N PHE A 178 -14.79 15.89 6.49
CA PHE A 178 -14.70 15.10 7.72
C PHE A 178 -13.50 14.11 7.71
N THR A 179 -12.55 14.28 6.79
CA THR A 179 -11.37 13.41 6.64
C THR A 179 -10.61 13.22 7.96
N LYS A 180 -10.41 14.32 8.70
CA LYS A 180 -9.66 14.28 9.97
C LYS A 180 -10.32 13.38 11.01
N GLU A 181 -11.65 13.44 11.13
CA GLU A 181 -12.41 12.62 12.07
C GLU A 181 -12.29 11.12 11.73
N ILE A 182 -12.33 10.79 10.44
CA ILE A 182 -12.13 9.40 10.01
C ILE A 182 -10.70 8.93 10.32
N ILE A 183 -9.67 9.76 10.09
CA ILE A 183 -8.27 9.43 10.45
C ILE A 183 -8.15 9.12 11.95
N GLU A 184 -8.73 9.94 12.79
CA GLU A 184 -8.73 9.74 14.24
C GLU A 184 -9.40 8.40 14.61
N LYS A 185 -10.55 8.10 14.02
CA LYS A 185 -11.31 6.87 14.26
C LYS A 185 -10.55 5.62 13.79
N LEU A 186 -9.96 5.67 12.59
CA LEU A 186 -9.13 4.58 12.03
C LEU A 186 -7.92 4.29 12.91
N ASN A 187 -7.27 5.33 13.44
CA ASN A 187 -6.05 5.20 14.24
C ASN A 187 -6.31 4.97 15.73
N ALA A 188 -7.54 5.13 16.21
CA ALA A 188 -7.92 4.82 17.59
C ALA A 188 -7.77 3.30 17.91
N SER A 189 -7.93 2.45 16.91
CA SER A 189 -7.76 0.99 17.03
C SER A 189 -6.31 0.51 16.94
N ARG A 190 -5.36 1.43 16.77
CA ARG A 190 -3.94 1.07 16.70
C ARG A 190 -3.51 0.37 17.99
N PRO A 191 -2.97 -0.87 17.94
CA PRO A 191 -2.39 -1.50 19.12
C PRO A 191 -1.35 -0.56 19.71
N LYS A 192 -1.41 -0.34 21.02
CA LYS A 192 -0.31 0.37 21.70
C LYS A 192 0.94 -0.46 21.46
N SER A 193 1.80 0.01 20.55
CA SER A 193 3.06 -0.65 20.25
C SER A 193 3.84 -0.73 21.54
N THR A 194 4.12 -1.94 22.01
CA THR A 194 5.33 -2.23 22.77
C THR A 194 6.47 -2.13 21.76
N ALA A 195 6.78 -0.91 21.30
CA ALA A 195 7.98 -0.67 20.55
C ALA A 195 9.14 -1.11 21.47
N PRO A 196 10.07 -1.96 21.00
CA PRO A 196 11.34 -2.08 21.69
C PRO A 196 11.91 -0.66 21.75
N GLU A 197 12.18 -0.21 22.97
CA GLU A 197 12.84 1.04 23.28
C GLU A 197 14.05 1.16 22.35
N LYS A 198 14.08 2.23 21.56
CA LYS A 198 15.22 2.54 20.70
C LYS A 198 16.48 2.43 21.58
N PRO A 199 17.49 1.61 21.22
CA PRO A 199 18.72 1.55 22.00
C PRO A 199 19.22 2.98 22.20
N GLU A 200 19.31 3.40 23.46
CA GLU A 200 19.94 4.65 23.83
C GLU A 200 21.34 4.68 23.20
N ALA A 201 21.61 5.71 22.43
CA ALA A 201 22.94 5.91 21.87
C ALA A 201 23.94 5.91 23.03
N PRO A 202 25.07 5.20 22.92
CA PRO A 202 26.04 5.12 23.99
C PRO A 202 26.48 6.54 24.39
N GLU A 203 26.29 6.84 25.66
CA GLU A 203 26.71 8.08 26.27
C GLU A 203 28.21 8.32 25.99
N LYS A 204 28.49 9.47 25.39
CA LYS A 204 29.86 9.86 25.04
C LYS A 204 30.69 9.97 26.35
N PRO A 205 31.84 9.30 26.46
CA PRO A 205 32.63 9.34 27.66
C PRO A 205 32.98 10.78 28.02
N ALA A 206 32.71 11.17 29.28
CA ALA A 206 33.06 12.47 29.81
C ALA A 206 34.58 12.67 29.77
N ALA A 207 35.03 13.79 29.21
CA ALA A 207 36.43 14.17 29.16
C ALA A 207 37.02 14.31 30.56
N PRO A 208 38.26 13.85 30.82
CA PRO A 208 38.88 13.95 32.14
C PRO A 208 39.16 15.41 32.51
N LYS A 209 38.61 15.82 33.65
CA LYS A 209 38.94 17.12 34.25
C LYS A 209 40.41 17.17 34.62
N GLY A 210 41.20 18.02 33.94
CA GLY A 210 42.57 18.31 34.29
C GLY A 210 42.67 18.90 35.69
N LYS A 211 43.51 18.29 36.51
CA LYS A 211 43.97 18.88 37.79
C LYS A 211 45.05 19.90 37.48
N LYS A 212 44.85 21.12 38.00
CA LYS A 212 45.94 22.04 38.28
C LYS A 212 46.56 21.68 39.63
#